data_ad8558e4c6d5f18c16e6f52afff5ad71
#
_entry.id   ad8558e4c6d5f18c16e6f52afff5ad71
#
_cell.length_a   1.000
_cell.length_b   1.000
_cell.length_c   1.000
_cell.angle_alpha   90.00
_cell.angle_beta   90.00
_cell.angle_gamma   90.00
#
_symmetry.space_group_name_H-M   'P 1'
#
loop_
_entity.id
_entity.type
_entity.pdbx_description
1 polymer ?
#
loop_
_entity_poly.entity_id
_entity_poly.type
_entity_poly.pdbx_seq_one_letter_code
_entity_poly.pdbx_strand_id
1 'polypeptide(L)'
;NEPIIVEGTHEAIVSKEDFELAQKVIRGGERNPTRKQHDYPLKGLVRCGNCKRVMTRRKNQAGIRFYQCTHSVNNGNTDCPVGRNFPEMDIENVVFHALTQFLALVQKEAVQNREVGDLRKSAIKECAEKIRILQKQNEQHKASKMRLYEKYAAGSITKEAYIQQKAATDAKIAENDEAIQRSHERMKELDSETSCSDEKLDAVCEQYADCKALTYELTHAFISAVYIYDLDNIEIVWKFKDFLTTSEGEAK
;
A
#
# COMPACT_ATOMS: atom_id res chain seq x y z
N ASN A 1 27.67 25.78 7.20
CA ASN A 1 28.60 26.82 6.76
C ASN A 1 28.49 26.89 5.24
N GLU A 2 27.98 28.00 4.73
CA GLU A 2 27.97 28.28 3.29
C GLU A 2 29.41 28.57 2.84
N PRO A 3 29.85 28.00 1.69
CA PRO A 3 31.17 28.28 1.17
C PRO A 3 31.25 29.76 0.72
N ILE A 4 32.29 30.47 1.20
CA ILE A 4 32.57 31.82 0.72
C ILE A 4 33.30 31.70 -0.62
N ILE A 5 32.64 32.10 -1.71
CA ILE A 5 33.19 32.12 -3.05
C ILE A 5 33.82 33.49 -3.28
N VAL A 6 35.14 33.55 -3.46
CA VAL A 6 35.86 34.78 -3.81
C VAL A 6 36.26 34.64 -5.29
N GLU A 7 35.78 35.55 -6.14
CA GLU A 7 36.09 35.58 -7.56
C GLU A 7 37.41 36.33 -7.80
N GLY A 8 38.17 35.86 -8.82
CA GLY A 8 39.34 36.61 -9.30
C GLY A 8 40.61 36.56 -8.46
N THR A 9 40.79 35.51 -7.63
CA THR A 9 41.97 35.36 -6.75
C THR A 9 43.25 35.02 -7.49
N HIS A 10 43.17 34.51 -8.73
CA HIS A 10 44.31 34.20 -9.57
C HIS A 10 43.87 34.15 -11.06
N GLU A 11 44.83 34.25 -11.96
CA GLU A 11 44.59 34.14 -13.40
C GLU A 11 44.09 32.73 -13.76
N ALA A 12 43.04 32.65 -14.55
CA ALA A 12 42.42 31.36 -14.92
C ALA A 12 43.36 30.56 -15.84
N ILE A 13 43.70 29.34 -15.45
CA ILE A 13 44.54 28.41 -16.21
C ILE A 13 43.78 27.80 -17.39
N VAL A 14 42.45 27.72 -17.28
CA VAL A 14 41.54 27.14 -18.29
C VAL A 14 40.41 28.13 -18.55
N SER A 15 39.97 28.25 -19.79
CA SER A 15 38.85 29.11 -20.13
C SER A 15 37.57 28.63 -19.40
N LYS A 16 36.66 29.57 -19.09
CA LYS A 16 35.39 29.25 -18.49
C LYS A 16 34.55 28.30 -19.33
N GLU A 17 34.66 28.42 -20.65
CA GLU A 17 34.00 27.58 -21.65
C GLU A 17 34.53 26.14 -21.60
N ASP A 18 35.85 25.96 -21.56
CA ASP A 18 36.47 24.62 -21.44
C ASP A 18 36.16 23.96 -20.10
N PHE A 19 36.13 24.74 -19.03
CA PHE A 19 35.74 24.23 -17.70
C PHE A 19 34.29 23.76 -17.71
N GLU A 20 33.36 24.54 -18.27
CA GLU A 20 31.95 24.15 -18.37
C GLU A 20 31.75 22.93 -19.29
N LEU A 21 32.52 22.85 -20.39
CA LEU A 21 32.52 21.68 -21.24
C LEU A 21 33.02 20.43 -20.52
N ALA A 22 34.12 20.54 -19.80
CA ALA A 22 34.66 19.47 -18.97
C ALA A 22 33.65 19.03 -17.89
N GLN A 23 32.97 19.98 -17.21
CA GLN A 23 31.92 19.67 -16.25
C GLN A 23 30.72 18.97 -16.88
N LYS A 24 30.31 19.36 -18.09
CA LYS A 24 29.26 18.65 -18.86
C LYS A 24 29.68 17.23 -19.21
N VAL A 25 30.94 17.03 -19.64
CA VAL A 25 31.46 15.69 -19.94
C VAL A 25 31.55 14.84 -18.68
N ILE A 26 31.99 15.40 -17.55
CA ILE A 26 32.08 14.68 -16.26
C ILE A 26 30.69 14.37 -15.71
N ARG A 27 29.75 15.31 -15.77
CA ARG A 27 28.37 15.14 -15.29
C ARG A 27 27.48 14.38 -16.27
N GLY A 28 27.71 14.57 -17.58
CA GLY A 28 27.01 13.88 -18.67
C GLY A 28 27.73 12.66 -19.18
N GLY A 29 28.80 12.21 -18.49
CA GLY A 29 29.52 11.01 -18.88
C GLY A 29 28.54 9.86 -19.00
N GLU A 30 28.06 9.61 -20.21
CA GLU A 30 27.43 8.36 -20.57
C GLU A 30 28.36 7.26 -20.10
N ARG A 31 27.97 6.62 -19.02
CA ARG A 31 28.66 5.44 -18.50
C ARG A 31 28.74 4.49 -19.69
N ASN A 32 29.94 4.26 -20.15
CA ASN A 32 30.31 3.52 -21.36
C ASN A 32 29.27 2.41 -21.66
N PRO A 33 28.44 2.53 -22.72
CA PRO A 33 27.31 1.61 -22.96
C PRO A 33 27.79 0.20 -23.32
N THR A 34 29.09 0.00 -23.53
CA THR A 34 29.69 -1.29 -23.84
C THR A 34 29.82 -2.24 -22.63
N ARG A 35 29.70 -1.76 -21.41
CA ARG A 35 29.62 -2.62 -20.26
C ARG A 35 28.16 -3.06 -20.09
N LYS A 36 27.77 -4.19 -20.70
CA LYS A 36 26.50 -4.85 -20.42
C LYS A 36 26.38 -4.95 -18.90
N GLN A 37 25.59 -4.06 -18.33
CA GLN A 37 25.29 -4.10 -16.91
C GLN A 37 24.41 -5.33 -16.72
N HIS A 38 25.01 -6.44 -16.28
CA HIS A 38 24.22 -7.59 -15.90
C HIS A 38 23.42 -7.19 -14.66
N ASP A 39 22.10 -7.12 -14.82
CA ASP A 39 21.21 -6.94 -13.71
C ASP A 39 21.19 -8.26 -12.94
N TYR A 40 21.42 -8.17 -11.65
CA TYR A 40 21.32 -9.27 -10.70
C TYR A 40 20.31 -8.88 -9.61
N PRO A 41 19.66 -9.86 -8.97
CA PRO A 41 18.48 -9.59 -8.15
C PRO A 41 18.64 -8.46 -7.13
N LEU A 42 19.75 -8.43 -6.40
CA LEU A 42 19.98 -7.51 -5.29
C LEU A 42 20.90 -6.32 -5.65
N LYS A 43 21.00 -5.97 -6.93
CA LYS A 43 21.84 -4.85 -7.40
C LYS A 43 21.47 -3.53 -6.74
N GLY A 44 22.44 -2.93 -6.03
CA GLY A 44 22.25 -1.64 -5.37
C GLY A 44 21.42 -1.65 -4.08
N LEU A 45 20.79 -2.77 -3.75
CA LEU A 45 19.93 -2.91 -2.56
C LEU A 45 20.73 -3.32 -1.32
N VAL A 46 21.81 -4.10 -1.48
CA VAL A 46 22.59 -4.63 -0.34
C VAL A 46 23.47 -3.55 0.26
N ARG A 47 23.31 -3.32 1.56
CA ARG A 47 23.99 -2.29 2.33
C ARG A 47 24.63 -2.86 3.60
N CYS A 48 25.73 -2.25 4.02
CA CYS A 48 26.35 -2.59 5.31
C CYS A 48 25.44 -2.11 6.46
N GLY A 49 25.13 -2.97 7.42
CA GLY A 49 24.34 -2.65 8.61
C GLY A 49 24.95 -1.53 9.46
N ASN A 50 26.29 -1.46 9.52
CA ASN A 50 26.98 -0.46 10.35
C ASN A 50 27.14 0.89 9.65
N CYS A 51 27.80 0.94 8.47
CA CYS A 51 28.08 2.20 7.79
C CYS A 51 26.99 2.64 6.79
N LYS A 52 25.96 1.84 6.59
CA LYS A 52 24.80 2.09 5.69
C LYS A 52 25.15 2.27 4.20
N ARG A 53 26.43 2.12 3.82
CA ARG A 53 26.89 2.21 2.44
C ARG A 53 26.54 0.95 1.65
N VAL A 54 26.36 1.10 0.34
CA VAL A 54 26.14 -0.02 -0.56
C VAL A 54 27.36 -0.94 -0.55
N MET A 55 27.12 -2.24 -0.38
CA MET A 55 28.17 -3.25 -0.42
C MET A 55 28.53 -3.58 -1.86
N THR A 56 29.81 -3.90 -2.08
CA THR A 56 30.34 -4.25 -3.40
C THR A 56 30.20 -5.75 -3.61
N ARG A 57 29.59 -6.13 -4.74
CA ARG A 57 29.56 -7.52 -5.22
C ARG A 57 30.89 -7.89 -5.85
N ARG A 58 31.53 -8.93 -5.37
CA ARG A 58 32.82 -9.44 -5.85
C ARG A 58 32.73 -10.93 -6.21
N LYS A 59 33.76 -11.42 -6.90
CA LYS A 59 33.91 -12.81 -7.26
C LYS A 59 35.30 -13.27 -6.81
N ASN A 60 35.43 -14.41 -6.13
CA ASN A 60 36.71 -14.98 -5.77
C ASN A 60 37.30 -15.79 -6.93
N GLN A 61 38.51 -16.33 -6.75
CA GLN A 61 39.20 -17.14 -7.77
C GLN A 61 38.45 -18.42 -8.11
N ALA A 62 37.72 -19.00 -7.15
CA ALA A 62 36.88 -20.18 -7.35
C ALA A 62 35.54 -19.86 -8.06
N GLY A 63 35.28 -18.61 -8.40
CA GLY A 63 34.06 -18.19 -9.09
C GLY A 63 32.89 -17.89 -8.19
N ILE A 64 33.01 -18.04 -6.86
CA ILE A 64 31.97 -17.77 -5.88
C ILE A 64 31.80 -16.26 -5.72
N ARG A 65 30.54 -15.79 -5.78
CA ARG A 65 30.17 -14.39 -5.63
C ARG A 65 29.81 -14.09 -4.18
N PHE A 66 30.17 -12.88 -3.74
CA PHE A 66 29.92 -12.43 -2.37
C PHE A 66 29.80 -10.91 -2.30
N TYR A 67 29.15 -10.42 -1.26
CA TYR A 67 29.07 -9.01 -0.91
C TYR A 67 30.13 -8.67 0.14
N GLN A 68 30.77 -7.51 -0.02
CA GLN A 68 31.80 -7.01 0.89
C GLN A 68 31.62 -5.51 1.13
N CYS A 69 31.77 -5.09 2.38
CA CYS A 69 31.80 -3.67 2.71
C CYS A 69 33.17 -3.07 2.36
N THR A 70 33.20 -2.21 1.36
CA THR A 70 34.44 -1.57 0.88
C THR A 70 34.95 -0.47 1.83
N HIS A 71 34.07 0.09 2.67
CA HIS A 71 34.46 1.13 3.63
C HIS A 71 35.41 0.59 4.70
N SER A 72 35.20 -0.62 5.18
CA SER A 72 36.08 -1.27 6.15
C SER A 72 37.44 -1.66 5.53
N VAL A 73 37.41 -2.11 4.26
CA VAL A 73 38.63 -2.55 3.57
C VAL A 73 39.53 -1.38 3.20
N ASN A 74 38.96 -0.26 2.77
CA ASN A 74 39.72 0.87 2.22
C ASN A 74 40.16 1.87 3.29
N ASN A 75 39.43 1.98 4.42
CA ASN A 75 39.68 3.04 5.42
C ASN A 75 40.18 2.51 6.76
N GLY A 76 40.44 1.19 6.90
CA GLY A 76 40.88 0.59 8.18
C GLY A 76 39.84 0.75 9.30
N ASN A 77 38.60 1.07 8.98
CA ASN A 77 37.55 1.28 9.97
C ASN A 77 37.11 -0.04 10.57
N THR A 78 37.29 -0.18 11.88
CA THR A 78 37.00 -1.40 12.66
C THR A 78 35.54 -1.58 12.97
N ASP A 79 34.69 -0.56 12.77
CA ASP A 79 33.28 -0.59 13.12
C ASP A 79 32.43 -1.40 12.12
N CYS A 80 32.93 -1.59 10.91
CA CYS A 80 32.29 -2.46 9.93
C CYS A 80 32.82 -3.90 10.10
N PRO A 81 32.04 -4.93 9.70
CA PRO A 81 32.50 -6.32 9.71
C PRO A 81 33.68 -6.49 8.76
N VAL A 82 34.87 -6.26 9.31
CA VAL A 82 36.12 -6.23 8.56
C VAL A 82 36.43 -7.59 7.95
N GLY A 83 36.62 -7.60 6.63
CA GLY A 83 37.08 -8.78 5.92
C GLY A 83 36.04 -9.89 5.81
N ARG A 84 34.82 -9.71 6.28
CA ARG A 84 33.76 -10.70 6.09
C ARG A 84 33.19 -10.62 4.68
N ASN A 85 33.24 -11.76 4.01
CA ASN A 85 32.60 -11.97 2.73
C ASN A 85 31.26 -12.63 2.99
N PHE A 86 30.19 -12.03 2.51
CA PHE A 86 28.84 -12.57 2.63
C PHE A 86 28.47 -13.25 1.32
N PRO A 87 28.35 -14.59 1.28
CA PRO A 87 28.06 -15.32 0.06
C PRO A 87 26.74 -14.82 -0.55
N GLU A 88 26.74 -14.56 -1.86
CA GLU A 88 25.57 -14.03 -2.56
C GLU A 88 24.36 -14.96 -2.45
N MET A 89 24.58 -16.28 -2.61
CA MET A 89 23.50 -17.27 -2.54
C MET A 89 22.79 -17.29 -1.18
N ASP A 90 23.54 -17.13 -0.09
CA ASP A 90 22.96 -17.15 1.26
C ASP A 90 22.05 -15.92 1.46
N ILE A 91 22.52 -14.76 1.03
CA ILE A 91 21.74 -13.52 1.10
C ILE A 91 20.51 -13.60 0.18
N GLU A 92 20.66 -14.09 -1.04
CA GLU A 92 19.53 -14.24 -1.98
C GLU A 92 18.49 -15.24 -1.45
N ASN A 93 18.92 -16.36 -0.82
CA ASN A 93 18.00 -17.31 -0.22
C ASN A 93 17.21 -16.71 0.95
N VAL A 94 17.86 -15.96 1.84
CA VAL A 94 17.19 -15.28 2.95
C VAL A 94 16.17 -14.27 2.42
N VAL A 95 16.58 -13.44 1.47
CA VAL A 95 15.71 -12.43 0.87
C VAL A 95 14.53 -13.07 0.13
N PHE A 96 14.78 -14.16 -0.61
CA PHE A 96 13.74 -14.87 -1.32
C PHE A 96 12.71 -15.49 -0.36
N HIS A 97 13.20 -16.12 0.72
CA HIS A 97 12.31 -16.69 1.74
C HIS A 97 11.46 -15.61 2.42
N ALA A 98 12.07 -14.50 2.85
CA ALA A 98 11.34 -13.39 3.46
C ALA A 98 10.31 -12.79 2.49
N LEU A 99 10.65 -12.64 1.21
CA LEU A 99 9.77 -12.09 0.19
C LEU A 99 8.59 -13.03 -0.12
N THR A 100 8.83 -14.34 -0.18
CA THR A 100 7.73 -15.31 -0.36
C THR A 100 6.77 -15.32 0.83
N GLN A 101 7.28 -15.21 2.05
CA GLN A 101 6.43 -15.07 3.25
C GLN A 101 5.63 -13.76 3.22
N PHE A 102 6.27 -12.65 2.86
CA PHE A 102 5.59 -11.36 2.72
C PHE A 102 4.46 -11.42 1.68
N LEU A 103 4.72 -11.96 0.49
CA LEU A 103 3.71 -12.14 -0.56
C LEU A 103 2.54 -13.01 -0.09
N ALA A 104 2.81 -14.10 0.63
CA ALA A 104 1.77 -14.98 1.17
C ALA A 104 0.89 -14.25 2.20
N LEU A 105 1.47 -13.41 3.05
CA LEU A 105 0.71 -12.59 4.01
C LEU A 105 -0.19 -11.58 3.29
N VAL A 106 0.37 -10.84 2.31
CA VAL A 106 -0.41 -9.87 1.52
C VAL A 106 -1.57 -10.53 0.78
N GLN A 107 -1.33 -11.69 0.16
CA GLN A 107 -2.38 -12.45 -0.51
C GLN A 107 -3.49 -12.88 0.44
N LYS A 108 -3.13 -13.37 1.62
CA LYS A 108 -4.11 -13.75 2.64
C LYS A 108 -4.98 -12.58 3.07
N GLU A 109 -4.39 -11.42 3.32
CA GLU A 109 -5.12 -10.20 3.68
C GLU A 109 -5.98 -9.68 2.53
N ALA A 110 -5.49 -9.73 1.29
CA ALA A 110 -6.25 -9.36 0.11
C ALA A 110 -7.51 -10.23 -0.06
N VAL A 111 -7.41 -11.55 0.17
CA VAL A 111 -8.57 -12.45 0.16
C VAL A 111 -9.56 -12.09 1.25
N GLN A 112 -9.10 -11.88 2.49
CA GLN A 112 -9.97 -11.48 3.60
C GLN A 112 -10.66 -10.14 3.34
N ASN A 113 -9.94 -9.15 2.81
CA ASN A 113 -10.49 -7.85 2.47
C ASN A 113 -11.55 -7.93 1.35
N ARG A 114 -11.35 -8.81 0.36
CA ARG A 114 -12.36 -9.08 -0.70
C ARG A 114 -13.62 -9.70 -0.11
N GLU A 115 -13.49 -10.71 0.76
CA GLU A 115 -14.64 -11.34 1.44
C GLU A 115 -15.43 -10.35 2.29
N VAL A 116 -14.74 -9.53 3.09
CA VAL A 116 -15.36 -8.46 3.89
C VAL A 116 -16.01 -7.42 2.98
N GLY A 117 -15.36 -7.04 1.87
CA GLY A 117 -15.91 -6.13 0.88
C GLY A 117 -17.18 -6.66 0.22
N ASP A 118 -17.24 -7.94 -0.09
CA ASP A 118 -18.42 -8.55 -0.71
C ASP A 118 -19.58 -8.68 0.27
N LEU A 119 -19.31 -9.05 1.54
CA LEU A 119 -20.32 -9.03 2.60
C LEU A 119 -20.87 -7.63 2.83
N ARG A 120 -20.01 -6.61 2.82
CA ARG A 120 -20.41 -5.20 2.95
C ARG A 120 -21.30 -4.75 1.78
N LYS A 121 -20.90 -5.05 0.54
CA LYS A 121 -21.71 -4.76 -0.66
C LYS A 121 -23.07 -5.44 -0.59
N SER A 122 -23.14 -6.67 -0.11
CA SER A 122 -24.40 -7.40 0.11
C SER A 122 -25.27 -6.69 1.14
N ALA A 123 -24.72 -6.32 2.29
CA ALA A 123 -25.42 -5.61 3.35
C ALA A 123 -25.97 -4.23 2.87
N ILE A 124 -25.20 -3.50 2.07
CA ILE A 124 -25.66 -2.23 1.46
C ILE A 124 -26.83 -2.48 0.53
N LYS A 125 -26.78 -3.52 -0.31
CA LYS A 125 -27.89 -3.90 -1.20
C LYS A 125 -29.15 -4.27 -0.43
N GLU A 126 -29.01 -5.01 0.66
CA GLU A 126 -30.15 -5.38 1.53
C GLU A 126 -30.78 -4.13 2.18
N CYS A 127 -29.97 -3.19 2.67
CA CYS A 127 -30.47 -1.94 3.22
C CYS A 127 -31.20 -1.11 2.13
N ALA A 128 -30.65 -1.02 0.92
CA ALA A 128 -31.27 -0.30 -0.18
C ALA A 128 -32.62 -0.92 -0.60
N GLU A 129 -32.70 -2.23 -0.67
CA GLU A 129 -33.95 -2.92 -0.99
C GLU A 129 -35.00 -2.75 0.12
N LYS A 130 -34.59 -2.80 1.38
CA LYS A 130 -35.47 -2.52 2.52
C LYS A 130 -36.05 -1.10 2.45
N ILE A 131 -35.23 -0.10 2.16
CA ILE A 131 -35.66 1.29 1.95
C ILE A 131 -36.70 1.36 0.85
N ARG A 132 -36.44 0.72 -0.28
CA ARG A 132 -37.36 0.71 -1.44
C ARG A 132 -38.73 0.11 -1.08
N ILE A 133 -38.74 -1.00 -0.33
CA ILE A 133 -39.96 -1.64 0.13
C ILE A 133 -40.75 -0.73 1.08
N LEU A 134 -40.09 -0.13 2.06
CA LEU A 134 -40.72 0.76 3.03
C LEU A 134 -41.27 2.03 2.38
N GLN A 135 -40.57 2.63 1.43
CA GLN A 135 -41.03 3.76 0.65
C GLN A 135 -42.31 3.42 -0.13
N LYS A 136 -42.35 2.26 -0.78
CA LYS A 136 -43.53 1.79 -1.51
C LYS A 136 -44.72 1.56 -0.55
N GLN A 137 -44.48 1.05 0.65
CA GLN A 137 -45.51 0.92 1.68
C GLN A 137 -46.06 2.27 2.13
N ASN A 138 -45.14 3.25 2.31
CA ASN A 138 -45.55 4.62 2.66
C ASN A 138 -46.39 5.27 1.59
N GLU A 139 -46.11 5.06 0.31
CA GLU A 139 -46.95 5.51 -0.79
C GLU A 139 -48.34 4.87 -0.75
N GLN A 140 -48.43 3.56 -0.48
CA GLN A 140 -49.70 2.88 -0.32
C GLN A 140 -50.49 3.43 0.90
N HIS A 141 -49.84 3.69 2.02
CA HIS A 141 -50.45 4.28 3.18
C HIS A 141 -50.95 5.72 2.91
N LYS A 142 -50.20 6.53 2.17
CA LYS A 142 -50.61 7.87 1.75
C LYS A 142 -51.85 7.79 0.83
N ALA A 143 -51.87 6.85 -0.14
CA ALA A 143 -53.04 6.63 -1.00
C ALA A 143 -54.26 6.16 -0.19
N SER A 144 -54.06 5.29 0.81
CA SER A 144 -55.15 4.85 1.71
C SER A 144 -55.73 6.00 2.55
N LYS A 145 -54.88 6.94 3.01
CA LYS A 145 -55.33 8.16 3.69
C LYS A 145 -56.23 9.03 2.80
N MET A 146 -55.89 9.16 1.51
CA MET A 146 -56.68 9.91 0.55
C MET A 146 -58.08 9.26 0.40
N ARG A 147 -58.12 7.97 0.19
CA ARG A 147 -59.40 7.20 0.10
C ARG A 147 -60.20 7.27 1.41
N LEU A 148 -59.53 7.29 2.56
CA LEU A 148 -60.21 7.44 3.83
C LEU A 148 -60.86 8.82 3.97
N TYR A 149 -60.19 9.87 3.52
CA TYR A 149 -60.75 11.23 3.49
C TYR A 149 -61.96 11.30 2.54
N GLU A 150 -61.90 10.71 1.36
CA GLU A 150 -63.01 10.65 0.42
C GLU A 150 -64.25 9.98 1.03
N LYS A 151 -64.07 8.86 1.77
CA LYS A 151 -65.18 8.18 2.48
C LYS A 151 -65.77 9.05 3.59
N TYR A 152 -64.95 9.84 4.31
CA TYR A 152 -65.43 10.75 5.30
C TYR A 152 -66.20 11.93 4.66
N ALA A 153 -65.67 12.51 3.58
CA ALA A 153 -66.33 13.57 2.86
C ALA A 153 -67.67 13.15 2.26
N ALA A 154 -67.79 11.88 1.81
CA ALA A 154 -69.02 11.25 1.32
C ALA A 154 -70.03 10.87 2.43
N GLY A 155 -69.67 11.12 3.71
CA GLY A 155 -70.50 10.72 4.84
C GLY A 155 -70.61 9.22 5.15
N SER A 156 -69.72 8.41 4.54
CA SER A 156 -69.75 6.94 4.69
C SER A 156 -69.11 6.45 5.99
N ILE A 157 -68.35 7.29 6.68
CA ILE A 157 -67.73 7.02 7.99
C ILE A 157 -67.89 8.20 8.93
N THR A 158 -67.92 7.92 10.26
CA THR A 158 -68.01 8.96 11.32
C THR A 158 -66.66 9.70 11.47
N LYS A 159 -66.73 10.88 12.07
CA LYS A 159 -65.51 11.70 12.35
C LYS A 159 -64.55 10.96 13.27
N GLU A 160 -65.05 10.28 14.28
CA GLU A 160 -64.27 9.53 15.25
C GLU A 160 -63.55 8.37 14.59
N ALA A 161 -64.23 7.60 13.73
CA ALA A 161 -63.65 6.52 12.97
C ALA A 161 -62.57 7.02 11.95
N TYR A 162 -62.79 8.18 11.31
CA TYR A 162 -61.82 8.82 10.46
C TYR A 162 -60.54 9.18 11.24
N ILE A 163 -60.68 9.87 12.37
CA ILE A 163 -59.55 10.29 13.23
C ILE A 163 -58.72 9.09 13.69
N GLN A 164 -59.39 8.02 14.14
CA GLN A 164 -58.73 6.79 14.61
C GLN A 164 -57.96 6.09 13.48
N GLN A 165 -58.58 5.90 12.33
CA GLN A 165 -57.92 5.23 11.19
C GLN A 165 -56.76 6.08 10.58
N LYS A 166 -56.95 7.42 10.56
CA LYS A 166 -55.90 8.34 10.14
C LYS A 166 -54.69 8.24 11.10
N ALA A 167 -54.92 8.30 12.39
CA ALA A 167 -53.86 8.20 13.39
C ALA A 167 -53.09 6.85 13.30
N ALA A 168 -53.82 5.75 13.08
CA ALA A 168 -53.19 4.44 12.90
C ALA A 168 -52.33 4.38 11.62
N THR A 169 -52.77 5.05 10.55
CA THR A 169 -51.99 5.09 9.30
C THR A 169 -50.78 6.01 9.41
N ASP A 170 -50.92 7.16 10.09
CA ASP A 170 -49.83 8.09 10.37
C ASP A 170 -48.74 7.44 11.24
N ALA A 171 -49.13 6.64 12.24
CA ALA A 171 -48.20 5.88 13.07
C ALA A 171 -47.37 4.88 12.22
N LYS A 172 -48.01 4.16 11.29
CA LYS A 172 -47.29 3.24 10.40
C LYS A 172 -46.30 3.95 9.47
N ILE A 173 -46.67 5.12 8.94
CA ILE A 173 -45.80 5.93 8.12
C ILE A 173 -44.58 6.39 8.94
N ALA A 174 -44.81 6.88 10.18
CA ALA A 174 -43.73 7.30 11.07
C ALA A 174 -42.76 6.15 11.41
N GLU A 175 -43.29 4.97 11.71
CA GLU A 175 -42.49 3.75 11.98
C GLU A 175 -41.63 3.39 10.75
N ASN A 176 -42.22 3.41 9.56
CA ASN A 176 -41.49 3.16 8.32
C ASN A 176 -40.40 4.22 8.07
N ASP A 177 -40.71 5.50 8.29
CA ASP A 177 -39.74 6.62 8.12
C ASP A 177 -38.56 6.46 9.06
N GLU A 178 -38.78 6.08 10.34
CA GLU A 178 -37.71 5.77 11.26
C GLU A 178 -36.87 4.56 10.83
N ALA A 179 -37.51 3.52 10.27
CA ALA A 179 -36.80 2.35 9.76
C ALA A 179 -35.97 2.67 8.52
N ILE A 180 -36.45 3.57 7.65
CA ILE A 180 -35.71 4.12 6.51
C ILE A 180 -34.48 4.90 6.98
N GLN A 181 -34.66 5.78 7.97
CA GLN A 181 -33.57 6.55 8.56
C GLN A 181 -32.46 5.65 9.12
N ARG A 182 -32.83 4.65 9.94
CA ARG A 182 -31.88 3.66 10.47
C ARG A 182 -31.13 2.89 9.37
N SER A 183 -31.83 2.54 8.29
CA SER A 183 -31.21 1.87 7.15
C SER A 183 -30.24 2.77 6.40
N HIS A 184 -30.51 4.07 6.27
CA HIS A 184 -29.58 5.05 5.68
C HIS A 184 -28.35 5.28 6.55
N GLU A 185 -28.52 5.36 7.87
CA GLU A 185 -27.39 5.48 8.82
C GLU A 185 -26.47 4.27 8.73
N ARG A 186 -27.07 3.06 8.70
CA ARG A 186 -26.29 1.83 8.53
C ARG A 186 -25.52 1.77 7.22
N MET A 187 -26.11 2.23 6.11
CA MET A 187 -25.40 2.32 4.83
C MET A 187 -24.21 3.28 4.91
N LYS A 188 -24.36 4.42 5.57
CA LYS A 188 -23.24 5.37 5.77
C LYS A 188 -22.10 4.78 6.59
N GLU A 189 -22.43 4.07 7.67
CA GLU A 189 -21.42 3.38 8.49
C GLU A 189 -20.64 2.38 7.63
N LEU A 190 -21.34 1.52 6.89
CA LEU A 190 -20.72 0.53 6.00
C LEU A 190 -19.86 1.17 4.90
N ASP A 191 -20.24 2.33 4.38
CA ASP A 191 -19.49 3.03 3.35
C ASP A 191 -18.25 3.74 3.91
N SER A 192 -18.33 4.28 5.14
CA SER A 192 -17.22 4.96 5.81
C SER A 192 -16.09 4.03 6.26
N GLU A 193 -16.38 2.75 6.48
CA GLU A 193 -15.41 1.72 6.86
C GLU A 193 -14.57 1.21 5.67
N THR A 194 -14.53 1.91 4.55
CA THR A 194 -13.72 1.48 3.40
C THR A 194 -12.25 1.47 3.79
N SER A 195 -11.70 0.27 4.04
CA SER A 195 -10.26 0.09 4.21
C SER A 195 -9.59 0.48 2.88
N CYS A 196 -8.64 1.39 2.93
CA CYS A 196 -7.72 1.64 1.84
C CYS A 196 -6.86 0.39 1.63
N SER A 197 -7.38 -0.58 0.88
CA SER A 197 -6.51 -1.59 0.25
C SER A 197 -5.66 -0.83 -0.77
N ASP A 198 -4.36 -0.99 -0.67
CA ASP A 198 -3.45 -0.36 -1.62
C ASP A 198 -3.56 -1.14 -2.94
N GLU A 199 -4.51 -0.74 -3.81
CA GLU A 199 -4.78 -1.40 -5.10
C GLU A 199 -3.51 -1.62 -5.92
N LYS A 200 -2.49 -0.78 -5.71
CA LYS A 200 -1.17 -0.91 -6.33
C LYS A 200 -0.39 -2.09 -5.78
N LEU A 201 -0.48 -2.33 -4.47
CA LEU A 201 0.20 -3.45 -3.83
C LEU A 201 -0.44 -4.77 -4.26
N ASP A 202 -1.77 -4.85 -4.28
CA ASP A 202 -2.51 -6.03 -4.70
C ASP A 202 -2.18 -6.42 -6.15
N ALA A 203 -2.17 -5.46 -7.08
CA ALA A 203 -1.83 -5.69 -8.48
C ALA A 203 -0.37 -6.18 -8.65
N VAL A 204 0.58 -5.61 -7.90
CA VAL A 204 1.98 -6.04 -7.94
C VAL A 204 2.13 -7.44 -7.32
N CYS A 205 1.44 -7.74 -6.23
CA CYS A 205 1.47 -9.05 -5.61
C CYS A 205 0.87 -10.15 -6.51
N GLU A 206 -0.21 -9.86 -7.23
CA GLU A 206 -0.78 -10.80 -8.20
C GLU A 206 0.19 -11.11 -9.35
N GLN A 207 0.93 -10.12 -9.83
CA GLN A 207 1.93 -10.30 -10.90
C GLN A 207 3.06 -11.25 -10.50
N TYR A 208 3.43 -11.30 -9.22
CA TYR A 208 4.58 -12.05 -8.72
C TYR A 208 4.20 -13.28 -7.84
N ALA A 209 2.91 -13.64 -7.81
CA ALA A 209 2.39 -14.74 -6.98
C ALA A 209 3.10 -16.10 -7.21
N ASP A 210 3.47 -16.40 -8.46
CA ASP A 210 4.06 -17.68 -8.88
C ASP A 210 5.59 -17.60 -9.09
N CYS A 211 6.27 -16.59 -8.57
CA CYS A 211 7.71 -16.45 -8.77
C CYS A 211 8.50 -17.56 -8.05
N LYS A 212 9.23 -18.35 -8.84
CA LYS A 212 10.07 -19.47 -8.35
C LYS A 212 11.53 -19.07 -8.12
N ALA A 213 11.91 -17.87 -8.48
CA ALA A 213 13.27 -17.36 -8.35
C ALA A 213 13.28 -15.85 -8.10
N LEU A 214 14.33 -15.40 -7.44
CA LEU A 214 14.57 -13.98 -7.20
C LEU A 214 14.99 -13.32 -8.51
N THR A 215 14.23 -12.32 -8.98
CA THR A 215 14.56 -11.50 -10.15
C THR A 215 14.85 -10.06 -9.76
N TYR A 216 15.51 -9.32 -10.65
CA TYR A 216 15.79 -7.90 -10.44
C TYR A 216 14.49 -7.10 -10.26
N GLU A 217 13.53 -7.33 -11.14
CA GLU A 217 12.22 -6.64 -11.13
C GLU A 217 11.46 -6.90 -9.83
N LEU A 218 11.42 -8.17 -9.40
CA LEU A 218 10.75 -8.60 -8.18
C LEU A 218 11.35 -7.90 -6.95
N THR A 219 12.66 -7.93 -6.78
CA THR A 219 13.32 -7.31 -5.61
C THR A 219 13.16 -5.81 -5.60
N HIS A 220 13.28 -5.17 -6.78
CA HIS A 220 13.15 -3.73 -6.88
C HIS A 220 11.69 -3.24 -6.81
N ALA A 221 10.70 -4.12 -7.02
CA ALA A 221 9.30 -3.79 -6.76
C ALA A 221 9.01 -3.66 -5.26
N PHE A 222 9.53 -4.59 -4.45
CA PHE A 222 9.15 -4.71 -3.03
C PHE A 222 10.17 -4.18 -2.03
N ILE A 223 11.48 -4.23 -2.36
CA ILE A 223 12.56 -3.96 -1.42
C ILE A 223 13.19 -2.59 -1.68
N SER A 224 13.38 -1.82 -0.61
CA SER A 224 14.10 -0.54 -0.63
C SER A 224 15.57 -0.72 -0.30
N ALA A 225 15.91 -1.56 0.67
CA ALA A 225 17.27 -1.87 1.06
C ALA A 225 17.35 -3.20 1.83
N VAL A 226 18.51 -3.85 1.78
CA VAL A 226 18.86 -5.03 2.59
C VAL A 226 20.10 -4.68 3.37
N TYR A 227 20.00 -4.55 4.69
CA TYR A 227 21.12 -4.26 5.57
C TYR A 227 21.68 -5.55 6.14
N ILE A 228 22.97 -5.78 5.95
CA ILE A 228 23.69 -6.95 6.46
C ILE A 228 24.56 -6.51 7.63
N TYR A 229 24.27 -7.00 8.81
CA TYR A 229 25.10 -6.85 10.01
C TYR A 229 26.04 -8.05 10.16
N ASP A 230 25.49 -9.25 10.03
CA ASP A 230 26.18 -10.54 9.92
C ASP A 230 25.28 -11.55 9.15
N LEU A 231 25.65 -12.84 9.10
CA LEU A 231 24.86 -13.86 8.36
C LEU A 231 23.54 -14.19 9.06
N ASP A 232 23.49 -14.02 10.37
CA ASP A 232 22.31 -14.35 11.18
C ASP A 232 21.41 -13.10 11.42
N ASN A 233 21.93 -11.91 11.07
CA ASN A 233 21.25 -10.64 11.30
C ASN A 233 21.21 -9.81 10.01
N ILE A 234 20.13 -9.98 9.27
CA ILE A 234 19.84 -9.30 8.00
C ILE A 234 18.51 -8.58 8.14
N GLU A 235 18.52 -7.26 7.93
CA GLU A 235 17.33 -6.41 7.98
C GLU A 235 16.88 -6.08 6.55
N ILE A 236 15.63 -6.38 6.23
CA ILE A 236 15.02 -6.06 4.92
C ILE A 236 14.08 -4.87 5.10
N VAL A 237 14.33 -3.80 4.37
CA VAL A 237 13.47 -2.61 4.34
C VAL A 237 12.55 -2.68 3.14
N TRP A 238 11.26 -2.83 3.41
CA TRP A 238 10.21 -2.91 2.40
C TRP A 238 9.84 -1.52 1.89
N LYS A 239 9.36 -1.43 0.66
CA LYS A 239 8.81 -0.19 0.09
C LYS A 239 7.41 0.13 0.61
N PHE A 240 6.66 -0.90 1.01
CA PHE A 240 5.29 -0.82 1.53
C PHE A 240 5.29 -0.99 3.05
N LYS A 241 5.84 -0.01 3.78
CA LYS A 241 6.01 -0.08 5.24
C LYS A 241 4.70 -0.03 6.02
N ASP A 242 3.72 0.69 5.53
CA ASP A 242 2.45 0.93 6.23
C ASP A 242 1.59 -0.34 6.34
N PHE A 243 1.86 -1.31 5.47
CA PHE A 243 1.17 -2.59 5.44
C PHE A 243 1.54 -3.50 6.62
N LEU A 244 2.78 -3.45 7.10
CA LEU A 244 3.26 -4.31 8.20
C LEU A 244 2.90 -3.79 9.59
N THR A 245 2.59 -2.51 9.73
CA THR A 245 2.26 -1.90 11.03
C THR A 245 0.83 -2.16 11.48
N THR A 246 -0.07 -2.52 10.58
CA THR A 246 -1.48 -2.83 10.90
C THR A 246 -1.66 -4.24 11.48
N SER A 247 -0.76 -5.17 11.18
CA SER A 247 -0.88 -6.57 11.64
C SER A 247 -0.33 -6.83 13.05
N GLU A 248 0.46 -5.91 13.64
CA GLU A 248 0.98 -6.06 15.01
C GLU A 248 0.06 -5.48 16.10
N GLY A 249 -1.04 -4.82 15.73
CA GLY A 249 -1.96 -4.15 16.65
C GLY A 249 -3.03 -5.04 17.29
N GLU A 250 -3.27 -6.25 16.80
CA GLU A 250 -4.36 -7.12 17.27
C GLU A 250 -3.93 -8.31 18.15
N ALA A 251 -2.66 -8.39 18.52
CA ALA A 251 -2.17 -9.43 19.44
C ALA A 251 -1.81 -8.82 20.80
N LYS A 252 -2.86 -8.39 21.54
CA LYS A 252 -2.79 -8.19 23.00
C LYS A 252 -4.11 -8.52 23.67
#